data_71905c373d8a1fec85b6309f537cf9bc
#
_entry.id   71905c373d8a1fec85b6309f537cf9bc
#
_cell.length_a   1.000
_cell.length_b   1.000
_cell.length_c   1.000
_cell.angle_alpha   90.00
_cell.angle_beta   90.00
_cell.angle_gamma   90.00
#
_symmetry.space_group_name_H-M   'P 1'
#
loop_
_entity.id
_entity.type
_entity.pdbx_description
1 polymer ?
#
loop_
_entity_poly.entity_id
_entity_poly.type
_entity_poly.pdbx_seq_one_letter_code
_entity_poly.pdbx_strand_id
1 'polypeptide(L)'
;MSARQYHGARPALETRYDRRLAEILDHATEVFCKKGYEGASLRDLSRATGMSLAGLYYYFESKERLLYLIQKHTFATIVQRLKARLEGVLDPEERVRVFILNHLEYFLANQAAMKVLSHEDEVLKNGFGAEVAAIKREYYRICVGLLDELKRTRSLQFTTRLAVLSLFGMMNWIYTWHNPRVDAEAESIAREMGDIFLRGVMASAKGRRDR
;
A
#
# COMPACT_ATOMS: atom_id res chain seq x y z
N MET A 1 -23.07 6.70 -40.02
CA MET A 1 -23.14 6.09 -38.65
C MET A 1 -21.90 6.52 -37.89
N SER A 2 -22.09 7.38 -36.90
CA SER A 2 -21.05 8.18 -36.26
C SER A 2 -20.30 7.37 -35.17
N ALA A 3 -18.98 7.25 -35.31
CA ALA A 3 -18.10 6.68 -34.31
C ALA A 3 -17.96 7.68 -33.14
N ARG A 4 -18.55 7.36 -32.00
CA ARG A 4 -18.32 8.09 -30.73
C ARG A 4 -16.89 7.85 -30.29
N GLN A 5 -16.06 8.87 -30.38
CA GLN A 5 -14.74 8.93 -29.74
C GLN A 5 -14.92 8.96 -28.23
N TYR A 6 -14.49 7.89 -27.55
CA TYR A 6 -14.30 7.91 -26.11
C TYR A 6 -13.08 8.78 -25.79
N HIS A 7 -13.34 9.99 -25.32
CA HIS A 7 -12.30 10.81 -24.69
C HIS A 7 -12.00 10.23 -23.30
N GLY A 8 -11.02 9.32 -23.25
CA GLY A 8 -10.39 8.94 -21.98
C GLY A 8 -9.76 10.19 -21.37
N ALA A 9 -10.13 10.53 -20.13
CA ALA A 9 -9.51 11.61 -19.39
C ALA A 9 -8.00 11.36 -19.33
N ARG A 10 -7.21 12.25 -19.93
CA ARG A 10 -5.75 12.27 -19.78
C ARG A 10 -5.46 12.41 -18.28
N PRO A 11 -4.54 11.61 -17.70
CA PRO A 11 -4.09 11.87 -16.34
C PRO A 11 -3.61 13.31 -16.26
N ALA A 12 -4.04 14.04 -15.22
CA ALA A 12 -3.62 15.41 -14.99
C ALA A 12 -2.09 15.45 -15.01
N LEU A 13 -1.51 16.32 -15.83
CA LEU A 13 -0.06 16.47 -15.93
C LEU A 13 0.47 16.83 -14.54
N GLU A 14 1.33 15.97 -13.99
CA GLU A 14 1.99 16.18 -12.71
C GLU A 14 2.72 17.52 -12.73
N THR A 15 2.35 18.41 -11.83
CA THR A 15 2.93 19.77 -11.78
C THR A 15 4.36 19.70 -11.23
N ARG A 16 5.14 20.77 -11.45
CA ARG A 16 6.46 20.91 -10.80
C ARG A 16 6.35 20.90 -9.27
N TYR A 17 5.24 21.39 -8.73
CA TYR A 17 4.93 21.33 -7.30
C TYR A 17 4.75 19.88 -6.85
N ASP A 18 3.93 19.09 -7.56
CA ASP A 18 3.64 17.70 -7.18
C ASP A 18 4.89 16.83 -7.19
N ARG A 19 5.73 16.96 -8.21
CA ARG A 19 7.02 16.25 -8.27
C ARG A 19 7.94 16.61 -7.12
N ARG A 20 8.04 17.91 -6.83
CA ARG A 20 8.90 18.35 -5.72
C ARG A 20 8.36 17.93 -4.37
N LEU A 21 7.03 17.92 -4.18
CA LEU A 21 6.40 17.38 -2.98
C LEU A 21 6.70 15.89 -2.83
N ALA A 22 6.57 15.07 -3.88
CA ALA A 22 6.90 13.66 -3.84
C ALA A 22 8.35 13.41 -3.40
N GLU A 23 9.34 14.12 -3.96
CA GLU A 23 10.75 14.06 -3.55
C GLU A 23 10.93 14.38 -2.06
N ILE A 24 10.23 15.42 -1.55
CA ILE A 24 10.28 15.79 -0.13
C ILE A 24 9.70 14.66 0.73
N LEU A 25 8.59 14.05 0.31
CA LEU A 25 7.96 12.94 1.05
C LEU A 25 8.87 11.72 1.12
N ASP A 26 9.59 11.39 0.05
CA ASP A 26 10.55 10.28 0.03
C ASP A 26 11.70 10.53 1.03
N HIS A 27 12.33 11.70 0.97
CA HIS A 27 13.38 12.07 1.94
C HIS A 27 12.88 12.09 3.38
N ALA A 28 11.66 12.58 3.61
CA ALA A 28 11.05 12.61 4.94
C ALA A 28 10.78 11.21 5.47
N THR A 29 10.32 10.31 4.61
CA THR A 29 10.11 8.91 4.95
C THR A 29 11.40 8.24 5.41
N GLU A 30 12.51 8.47 4.71
CA GLU A 30 13.83 7.98 5.11
C GLU A 30 14.29 8.53 6.47
N VAL A 31 14.08 9.83 6.70
CA VAL A 31 14.43 10.47 7.98
C VAL A 31 13.60 9.89 9.13
N PHE A 32 12.28 9.74 8.95
CA PHE A 32 11.41 9.15 9.96
C PHE A 32 11.71 7.68 10.21
N CYS A 33 12.04 6.91 9.17
CA CYS A 33 12.46 5.52 9.31
C CYS A 33 13.72 5.37 10.17
N LYS A 34 14.71 6.25 9.97
CA LYS A 34 16.02 6.18 10.65
C LYS A 34 15.97 6.70 12.09
N LYS A 35 15.20 7.75 12.35
CA LYS A 35 15.21 8.46 13.64
C LYS A 35 13.95 8.26 14.48
N GLY A 36 12.91 7.64 13.92
CA GLY A 36 11.55 7.68 14.44
C GLY A 36 10.90 9.04 14.23
N TYR A 37 9.57 9.10 14.33
CA TYR A 37 8.84 10.34 14.19
C TYR A 37 9.27 11.37 15.25
N GLU A 38 9.29 10.99 16.54
CA GLU A 38 9.64 11.90 17.63
C GLU A 38 11.09 12.42 17.55
N GLY A 39 12.06 11.56 17.22
CA GLY A 39 13.48 11.92 17.11
C GLY A 39 13.84 12.72 15.86
N ALA A 40 12.98 12.77 14.85
CA ALA A 40 13.22 13.52 13.63
C ALA A 40 12.86 15.00 13.80
N SER A 41 13.72 15.91 13.29
CA SER A 41 13.51 17.35 13.29
C SER A 41 13.37 17.91 11.88
N LEU A 42 12.74 19.09 11.74
CA LEU A 42 12.69 19.83 10.46
C LEU A 42 14.08 20.21 9.94
N ARG A 43 15.06 20.35 10.82
CA ARG A 43 16.47 20.58 10.42
C ARG A 43 17.08 19.34 9.77
N ASP A 44 16.67 18.14 10.22
CA ASP A 44 17.09 16.88 9.57
C ASP A 44 16.51 16.78 8.16
N LEU A 45 15.24 17.15 8.00
CA LEU A 45 14.59 17.22 6.70
C LEU A 45 15.23 18.26 5.77
N SER A 46 15.53 19.44 6.30
CA SER A 46 16.23 20.49 5.57
C SER A 46 17.57 19.99 5.01
N ARG A 47 18.34 19.27 5.82
CA ARG A 47 19.60 18.65 5.39
C ARG A 47 19.40 17.55 4.36
N ALA A 48 18.40 16.69 4.54
CA ALA A 48 18.12 15.57 3.65
C ALA A 48 17.62 16.03 2.27
N THR A 49 16.79 17.09 2.22
CA THR A 49 16.19 17.61 0.99
C THR A 49 17.05 18.70 0.30
N GLY A 50 18.07 19.22 0.98
CA GLY A 50 18.84 20.39 0.51
C GLY A 50 18.02 21.70 0.52
N MET A 51 16.86 21.75 1.18
CA MET A 51 15.98 22.91 1.22
C MET A 51 16.13 23.70 2.51
N SER A 52 15.88 25.01 2.44
CA SER A 52 15.75 25.83 3.64
C SER A 52 14.48 25.46 4.43
N LEU A 53 14.45 25.76 5.73
CA LEU A 53 13.25 25.56 6.54
C LEU A 53 12.03 26.31 5.97
N ALA A 54 12.24 27.56 5.52
CA ALA A 54 11.18 28.34 4.87
C ALA A 54 10.66 27.67 3.59
N GLY A 55 11.55 27.07 2.80
CA GLY A 55 11.17 26.29 1.62
C GLY A 55 10.37 25.04 1.96
N LEU A 56 10.66 24.36 3.07
CA LEU A 56 9.88 23.21 3.54
C LEU A 56 8.49 23.64 4.00
N TYR A 57 8.37 24.73 4.76
CA TYR A 57 7.08 25.25 5.22
C TYR A 57 6.13 25.68 4.10
N TYR A 58 6.65 25.93 2.90
CA TYR A 58 5.81 26.14 1.71
C TYR A 58 5.02 24.89 1.32
N TYR A 59 5.52 23.67 1.62
CA TYR A 59 4.88 22.40 1.26
C TYR A 59 4.05 21.79 2.39
N PHE A 60 4.43 22.03 3.65
CA PHE A 60 3.69 21.51 4.81
C PHE A 60 3.89 22.40 6.05
N GLU A 61 2.83 22.53 6.82
CA GLU A 61 2.77 23.46 7.97
C GLU A 61 3.39 22.88 9.24
N SER A 62 3.45 21.54 9.36
CA SER A 62 3.92 20.86 10.56
C SER A 62 4.48 19.47 10.24
N LYS A 63 5.22 18.91 11.19
CA LYS A 63 5.72 17.52 11.12
C LYS A 63 4.57 16.51 11.05
N GLU A 64 3.47 16.78 11.74
CA GLU A 64 2.25 15.95 11.68
C GLU A 64 1.60 16.00 10.28
N ARG A 65 1.49 17.19 9.69
CA ARG A 65 1.00 17.34 8.30
C ARG A 65 1.87 16.57 7.31
N LEU A 66 3.18 16.60 7.51
CA LEU A 66 4.12 15.86 6.69
C LEU A 66 3.90 14.36 6.81
N LEU A 67 3.75 13.82 8.03
CA LEU A 67 3.45 12.40 8.25
C LEU A 67 2.12 11.99 7.57
N TYR A 68 1.10 12.83 7.70
CA TYR A 68 -0.17 12.63 6.97
C TYR A 68 0.05 12.57 5.45
N LEU A 69 0.81 13.52 4.88
CA LEU A 69 1.10 13.55 3.45
C LEU A 69 1.87 12.31 2.98
N ILE A 70 2.82 11.82 3.76
CA ILE A 70 3.53 10.56 3.49
C ILE A 70 2.54 9.40 3.42
N GLN A 71 1.68 9.25 4.41
CA GLN A 71 0.69 8.15 4.44
C GLN A 71 -0.30 8.26 3.28
N LYS A 72 -0.80 9.46 3.01
CA LYS A 72 -1.71 9.72 1.89
C LYS A 72 -1.07 9.39 0.55
N HIS A 73 0.15 9.87 0.31
CA HIS A 73 0.90 9.60 -0.92
C HIS A 73 1.14 8.10 -1.13
N THR A 74 1.62 7.42 -0.09
CA THR A 74 1.88 5.97 -0.11
C THR A 74 0.62 5.18 -0.51
N PHE A 75 -0.50 5.40 0.19
CA PHE A 75 -1.72 4.65 -0.11
C PHE A 75 -2.37 5.05 -1.44
N ALA A 76 -2.31 6.31 -1.84
CA ALA A 76 -2.78 6.73 -3.16
C ALA A 76 -1.99 6.03 -4.27
N THR A 77 -0.66 5.99 -4.15
CA THR A 77 0.22 5.34 -5.12
C THR A 77 -0.05 3.84 -5.23
N ILE A 78 -0.12 3.12 -4.09
CA ILE A 78 -0.35 1.67 -4.10
C ILE A 78 -1.72 1.31 -4.65
N VAL A 79 -2.76 2.10 -4.35
CA VAL A 79 -4.12 1.91 -4.88
C VAL A 79 -4.18 2.18 -6.38
N GLN A 80 -3.56 3.26 -6.85
CA GLN A 80 -3.53 3.60 -8.28
C GLN A 80 -2.81 2.50 -9.09
N ARG A 81 -1.64 2.06 -8.63
CA ARG A 81 -0.90 0.95 -9.27
C ARG A 81 -1.73 -0.34 -9.31
N LEU A 82 -2.39 -0.66 -8.20
CA LEU A 82 -3.25 -1.85 -8.12
C LEU A 82 -4.40 -1.78 -9.13
N LYS A 83 -5.11 -0.66 -9.19
CA LYS A 83 -6.23 -0.48 -10.14
C LYS A 83 -5.77 -0.70 -11.58
N ALA A 84 -4.65 -0.08 -11.98
CA ALA A 84 -4.09 -0.26 -13.32
C ALA A 84 -3.69 -1.72 -13.61
N ARG A 85 -3.11 -2.43 -12.62
CA ARG A 85 -2.72 -3.84 -12.78
C ARG A 85 -3.89 -4.80 -12.84
N LEU A 86 -5.03 -4.44 -12.24
CA LEU A 86 -6.24 -5.25 -12.28
C LEU A 86 -7.05 -5.08 -13.57
N GLU A 87 -6.73 -4.07 -14.39
CA GLU A 87 -7.39 -3.86 -15.68
C GLU A 87 -7.17 -5.07 -16.60
N GLY A 88 -8.27 -5.64 -17.11
CA GLY A 88 -8.23 -6.81 -18.01
C GLY A 88 -7.98 -8.16 -17.31
N VAL A 89 -7.69 -8.19 -16.02
CA VAL A 89 -7.52 -9.44 -15.26
C VAL A 89 -8.88 -9.97 -14.83
N LEU A 90 -9.36 -11.05 -15.45
CA LEU A 90 -10.70 -11.60 -15.25
C LEU A 90 -10.75 -12.74 -14.23
N ASP A 91 -9.68 -13.54 -14.11
CA ASP A 91 -9.67 -14.65 -13.17
C ASP A 91 -9.55 -14.19 -11.72
N PRO A 92 -10.48 -14.58 -10.83
CA PRO A 92 -10.48 -14.11 -9.43
C PRO A 92 -9.24 -14.54 -8.63
N GLU A 93 -8.64 -15.69 -8.93
CA GLU A 93 -7.40 -16.12 -8.26
C GLU A 93 -6.24 -15.24 -8.69
N GLU A 94 -6.13 -14.97 -9.99
CA GLU A 94 -5.10 -14.09 -10.53
C GLU A 94 -5.23 -12.65 -9.99
N ARG A 95 -6.45 -12.15 -9.83
CA ARG A 95 -6.71 -10.84 -9.20
C ARG A 95 -6.16 -10.76 -7.77
N VAL A 96 -6.32 -11.83 -6.98
CA VAL A 96 -5.73 -11.91 -5.62
C VAL A 96 -4.21 -11.96 -5.71
N ARG A 97 -3.61 -12.70 -6.65
CA ARG A 97 -2.17 -12.73 -6.89
C ARG A 97 -1.61 -11.35 -7.26
N VAL A 98 -2.30 -10.64 -8.14
CA VAL A 98 -1.95 -9.26 -8.52
C VAL A 98 -1.99 -8.33 -7.31
N PHE A 99 -2.96 -8.48 -6.41
CA PHE A 99 -3.01 -7.71 -5.16
C PHE A 99 -1.78 -7.97 -4.28
N ILE A 100 -1.44 -9.24 -4.07
CA ILE A 100 -0.28 -9.66 -3.25
C ILE A 100 1.02 -9.11 -3.86
N LEU A 101 1.22 -9.32 -5.16
CA LEU A 101 2.40 -8.84 -5.89
C LEU A 101 2.53 -7.31 -5.79
N ASN A 102 1.44 -6.58 -6.05
CA ASN A 102 1.44 -5.12 -5.97
C ASN A 102 1.83 -4.61 -4.57
N HIS A 103 1.33 -5.28 -3.52
CA HIS A 103 1.65 -4.94 -2.14
C HIS A 103 3.13 -5.17 -1.84
N LEU A 104 3.63 -6.37 -2.13
CA LEU A 104 5.00 -6.77 -1.79
C LEU A 104 6.04 -5.99 -2.58
N GLU A 105 5.86 -5.81 -3.88
CA GLU A 105 6.77 -4.99 -4.69
C GLU A 105 6.86 -3.55 -4.18
N TYR A 106 5.70 -2.95 -3.85
CA TYR A 106 5.70 -1.58 -3.35
C TYR A 106 6.45 -1.47 -2.03
N PHE A 107 6.14 -2.32 -1.06
CA PHE A 107 6.71 -2.21 0.27
C PHE A 107 8.12 -2.77 0.40
N LEU A 108 8.53 -3.73 -0.41
CA LEU A 108 9.94 -4.15 -0.47
C LEU A 108 10.83 -3.10 -1.13
N ALA A 109 10.31 -2.39 -2.14
CA ALA A 109 11.02 -1.24 -2.71
C ALA A 109 11.01 -0.02 -1.77
N ASN A 110 10.06 0.06 -0.83
CA ASN A 110 9.83 1.21 0.07
C ASN A 110 9.76 0.77 1.53
N GLN A 111 10.73 0.00 2.01
CA GLN A 111 10.76 -0.53 3.39
C GLN A 111 10.67 0.57 4.47
N ALA A 112 11.24 1.74 4.20
CA ALA A 112 11.15 2.90 5.07
C ALA A 112 9.69 3.37 5.24
N ALA A 113 8.92 3.40 4.15
CA ALA A 113 7.49 3.76 4.20
C ALA A 113 6.70 2.74 5.04
N MET A 114 6.97 1.44 4.85
CA MET A 114 6.30 0.38 5.61
C MET A 114 6.53 0.54 7.11
N LYS A 115 7.78 0.78 7.52
CA LYS A 115 8.13 0.98 8.93
C LYS A 115 7.42 2.19 9.53
N VAL A 116 7.40 3.32 8.83
CA VAL A 116 6.70 4.54 9.26
C VAL A 116 5.20 4.29 9.39
N LEU A 117 4.57 3.62 8.41
CA LEU A 117 3.14 3.30 8.42
C LEU A 117 2.72 2.36 9.54
N SER A 118 3.62 1.46 9.98
CA SER A 118 3.32 0.46 11.00
C SER A 118 3.42 1.00 12.43
N HIS A 119 4.20 2.07 12.67
CA HIS A 119 4.52 2.53 14.02
C HIS A 119 3.93 3.91 14.39
N GLU A 120 3.51 4.71 13.41
CA GLU A 120 3.17 6.12 13.64
C GLU A 120 1.66 6.41 13.56
N ASP A 121 0.81 5.39 13.66
CA ASP A 121 -0.66 5.57 13.59
C ASP A 121 -1.22 6.36 14.79
N GLU A 122 -0.53 6.31 15.93
CA GLU A 122 -0.99 7.01 17.15
C GLU A 122 -0.83 8.53 17.07
N VAL A 123 0.17 9.01 16.33
CA VAL A 123 0.48 10.42 16.17
C VAL A 123 -0.65 11.20 15.48
N LEU A 124 -1.35 10.57 14.54
CA LEU A 124 -2.38 11.23 13.74
C LEU A 124 -3.80 11.20 14.35
N LYS A 125 -3.94 10.73 15.60
CA LYS A 125 -5.27 10.58 16.25
C LYS A 125 -6.05 11.89 16.36
N ASN A 126 -5.40 13.03 16.51
CA ASN A 126 -6.02 14.30 16.87
C ASN A 126 -6.27 15.27 15.68
N GLY A 127 -5.92 14.91 14.45
CA GLY A 127 -6.08 15.79 13.30
C GLY A 127 -6.44 15.03 12.04
N PHE A 128 -5.43 14.50 11.38
CA PHE A 128 -5.58 13.84 10.08
C PHE A 128 -5.96 12.36 10.15
N GLY A 129 -6.13 11.80 11.34
CA GLY A 129 -6.37 10.36 11.55
C GLY A 129 -7.61 9.83 10.85
N ALA A 130 -8.69 10.61 10.79
CA ALA A 130 -9.93 10.21 10.12
C ALA A 130 -9.72 10.06 8.59
N GLU A 131 -8.97 10.98 7.96
CA GLU A 131 -8.66 10.93 6.53
C GLU A 131 -7.72 9.76 6.21
N VAL A 132 -6.67 9.57 7.00
CA VAL A 132 -5.75 8.43 6.85
C VAL A 132 -6.49 7.11 7.01
N ALA A 133 -7.36 7.00 8.02
CA ALA A 133 -8.19 5.82 8.21
C ALA A 133 -9.16 5.58 7.02
N ALA A 134 -9.65 6.64 6.38
CA ALA A 134 -10.49 6.52 5.18
C ALA A 134 -9.70 5.94 4.00
N ILE A 135 -8.47 6.42 3.77
CA ILE A 135 -7.59 5.95 2.71
C ILE A 135 -7.18 4.48 2.95
N LYS A 136 -6.78 4.14 4.17
CA LYS A 136 -6.49 2.75 4.57
C LYS A 136 -7.69 1.83 4.38
N ARG A 137 -8.90 2.32 4.71
CA ARG A 137 -10.15 1.56 4.48
C ARG A 137 -10.43 1.32 3.00
N GLU A 138 -10.09 2.24 2.10
CA GLU A 138 -10.23 2.00 0.66
C GLU A 138 -9.39 0.81 0.21
N TYR A 139 -8.11 0.79 0.57
CA TYR A 139 -7.21 -0.32 0.24
C TYR A 139 -7.71 -1.66 0.83
N TYR A 140 -8.14 -1.65 2.09
CA TYR A 140 -8.76 -2.81 2.74
C TYR A 140 -10.01 -3.29 2.00
N ARG A 141 -10.90 -2.39 1.59
CA ARG A 141 -12.13 -2.73 0.84
C ARG A 141 -11.84 -3.35 -0.52
N ILE A 142 -10.79 -2.92 -1.21
CA ILE A 142 -10.38 -3.58 -2.46
C ILE A 142 -10.03 -5.05 -2.18
N CYS A 143 -9.24 -5.33 -1.16
CA CYS A 143 -8.90 -6.69 -0.77
C CYS A 143 -10.15 -7.53 -0.41
N VAL A 144 -11.07 -6.96 0.37
CA VAL A 144 -12.36 -7.60 0.69
C VAL A 144 -13.12 -7.96 -0.58
N GLY A 145 -13.25 -7.01 -1.52
CA GLY A 145 -13.95 -7.23 -2.79
C GLY A 145 -13.36 -8.35 -3.63
N LEU A 146 -12.02 -8.41 -3.71
CA LEU A 146 -11.32 -9.47 -4.45
C LEU A 146 -11.57 -10.86 -3.83
N LEU A 147 -11.52 -10.96 -2.50
CA LEU A 147 -11.76 -12.23 -1.79
C LEU A 147 -13.22 -12.65 -1.81
N ASP A 148 -14.16 -11.72 -1.74
CA ASP A 148 -15.59 -12.01 -1.88
C ASP A 148 -15.94 -12.45 -3.32
N GLU A 149 -15.30 -11.85 -4.33
CA GLU A 149 -15.41 -12.29 -5.72
C GLU A 149 -14.88 -13.71 -5.89
N LEU A 150 -13.68 -14.02 -5.39
CA LEU A 150 -13.09 -15.34 -5.39
C LEU A 150 -14.00 -16.36 -4.69
N LYS A 151 -14.46 -16.04 -3.47
CA LYS A 151 -15.35 -16.86 -2.67
C LYS A 151 -16.63 -17.21 -3.42
N ARG A 152 -17.29 -16.23 -4.03
CA ARG A 152 -18.52 -16.40 -4.78
C ARG A 152 -18.31 -17.23 -6.05
N THR A 153 -17.27 -16.90 -6.83
CA THR A 153 -17.00 -17.53 -8.13
C THR A 153 -16.57 -18.99 -7.99
N ARG A 154 -15.82 -19.32 -6.96
CA ARG A 154 -15.33 -20.68 -6.69
C ARG A 154 -16.17 -21.45 -5.67
N SER A 155 -17.31 -20.89 -5.20
CA SER A 155 -18.19 -21.48 -4.19
C SER A 155 -17.43 -21.92 -2.91
N LEU A 156 -16.52 -21.07 -2.43
CA LEU A 156 -15.66 -21.34 -1.28
C LEU A 156 -16.35 -21.01 0.05
N GLN A 157 -15.89 -21.64 1.12
CA GLN A 157 -16.43 -21.48 2.47
C GLN A 157 -15.31 -20.99 3.42
N PHE A 158 -15.16 -19.67 3.56
CA PHE A 158 -14.27 -19.05 4.53
C PHE A 158 -14.86 -17.71 5.04
N THR A 159 -14.37 -17.26 6.18
CA THR A 159 -14.74 -15.94 6.72
C THR A 159 -13.88 -14.87 6.04
N THR A 160 -14.44 -14.06 5.16
CA THR A 160 -13.72 -13.04 4.38
C THR A 160 -12.89 -12.14 5.28
N ARG A 161 -13.44 -11.68 6.41
CA ARG A 161 -12.70 -10.82 7.37
C ARG A 161 -11.42 -11.49 7.88
N LEU A 162 -11.49 -12.77 8.25
CA LEU A 162 -10.31 -13.51 8.74
C LEU A 162 -9.29 -13.72 7.61
N ALA A 163 -9.73 -14.07 6.42
CA ALA A 163 -8.87 -14.24 5.25
C ALA A 163 -8.12 -12.94 4.91
N VAL A 164 -8.82 -11.79 4.91
CA VAL A 164 -8.20 -10.47 4.69
C VAL A 164 -7.17 -10.16 5.77
N LEU A 165 -7.50 -10.34 7.05
CA LEU A 165 -6.58 -10.07 8.16
C LEU A 165 -5.36 -10.99 8.13
N SER A 166 -5.55 -12.27 7.80
CA SER A 166 -4.45 -13.24 7.62
C SER A 166 -3.53 -12.82 6.48
N LEU A 167 -4.10 -12.43 5.33
CA LEU A 167 -3.33 -11.98 4.18
C LEU A 167 -2.50 -10.73 4.50
N PHE A 168 -3.12 -9.72 5.12
CA PHE A 168 -2.38 -8.53 5.56
C PHE A 168 -1.33 -8.86 6.62
N GLY A 169 -1.61 -9.76 7.56
CA GLY A 169 -0.62 -10.25 8.53
C GLY A 169 0.61 -10.85 7.84
N MET A 170 0.41 -11.71 6.84
CA MET A 170 1.50 -12.29 6.05
C MET A 170 2.31 -11.22 5.31
N MET A 171 1.63 -10.32 4.60
CA MET A 171 2.28 -9.30 3.77
C MET A 171 2.97 -8.19 4.59
N ASN A 172 2.30 -7.71 5.64
CA ASN A 172 2.81 -6.59 6.44
C ASN A 172 4.02 -6.97 7.31
N TRP A 173 4.17 -8.25 7.67
CA TRP A 173 5.28 -8.68 8.52
C TRP A 173 6.61 -8.81 7.77
N ILE A 174 6.59 -8.73 6.43
CA ILE A 174 7.76 -8.96 5.57
C ILE A 174 8.93 -8.02 5.89
N TYR A 175 8.67 -6.77 6.28
CA TYR A 175 9.71 -5.79 6.57
C TYR A 175 10.58 -6.16 7.78
N THR A 176 10.15 -7.11 8.63
CA THR A 176 10.88 -7.53 9.83
C THR A 176 11.94 -8.59 9.55
N TRP A 177 11.76 -9.39 8.49
CA TRP A 177 12.64 -10.52 8.19
C TRP A 177 13.28 -10.48 6.80
N HIS A 178 12.70 -9.79 5.83
CA HIS A 178 13.24 -9.74 4.48
C HIS A 178 14.61 -9.06 4.44
N ASN A 179 15.57 -9.79 3.88
CA ASN A 179 16.93 -9.30 3.63
C ASN A 179 17.26 -9.41 2.14
N PRO A 180 17.37 -8.30 1.39
CA PRO A 180 17.56 -8.31 -0.05
C PRO A 180 18.88 -8.95 -0.52
N ARG A 181 19.78 -9.32 0.41
CA ARG A 181 21.04 -10.01 0.09
C ARG A 181 20.90 -11.53 0.05
N VAL A 182 19.89 -12.09 0.69
CA VAL A 182 19.72 -13.53 0.86
C VAL A 182 18.34 -14.03 0.45
N ASP A 183 17.33 -13.18 0.53
CA ASP A 183 15.96 -13.53 0.22
C ASP A 183 15.64 -13.28 -1.26
N ALA A 184 14.67 -14.01 -1.76
CA ALA A 184 14.19 -13.88 -3.13
C ALA A 184 13.60 -12.49 -3.40
N GLU A 185 13.51 -12.13 -4.68
CA GLU A 185 12.87 -10.90 -5.13
C GLU A 185 11.35 -10.91 -4.85
N ALA A 186 10.75 -9.72 -4.80
CA ALA A 186 9.34 -9.50 -4.49
C ALA A 186 8.39 -10.40 -5.29
N GLU A 187 8.66 -10.62 -6.57
CA GLU A 187 7.82 -11.45 -7.44
C GLU A 187 7.80 -12.92 -7.00
N SER A 188 8.97 -13.48 -6.65
CA SER A 188 9.07 -14.86 -6.19
C SER A 188 8.38 -15.06 -4.84
N ILE A 189 8.61 -14.13 -3.90
CA ILE A 189 7.95 -14.15 -2.59
C ILE A 189 6.42 -14.01 -2.74
N ALA A 190 5.96 -13.10 -3.61
CA ALA A 190 4.54 -12.89 -3.87
C ALA A 190 3.87 -14.14 -4.45
N ARG A 191 4.56 -14.86 -5.34
CA ARG A 191 4.08 -16.13 -5.92
C ARG A 191 3.91 -17.19 -4.85
N GLU A 192 4.93 -17.42 -4.04
CA GLU A 192 4.90 -18.44 -2.98
C GLU A 192 3.86 -18.08 -1.89
N MET A 193 3.82 -16.83 -1.46
CA MET A 193 2.83 -16.35 -0.48
C MET A 193 1.41 -16.47 -1.04
N GLY A 194 1.22 -16.14 -2.33
CA GLY A 194 -0.04 -16.32 -3.04
C GLY A 194 -0.46 -17.78 -3.10
N ASP A 195 0.46 -18.69 -3.37
CA ASP A 195 0.19 -20.15 -3.39
C ASP A 195 -0.22 -20.67 -2.02
N ILE A 196 0.52 -20.30 -0.96
CA ILE A 196 0.19 -20.66 0.42
C ILE A 196 -1.21 -20.17 0.79
N PHE A 197 -1.49 -18.89 0.55
CA PHE A 197 -2.76 -18.27 0.90
C PHE A 197 -3.93 -18.87 0.11
N LEU A 198 -3.83 -18.94 -1.22
CA LEU A 198 -4.89 -19.43 -2.08
C LEU A 198 -5.19 -20.91 -1.83
N ARG A 199 -4.16 -21.76 -1.68
CA ARG A 199 -4.36 -23.18 -1.31
C ARG A 199 -5.08 -23.30 0.04
N GLY A 200 -4.74 -22.46 1.01
CA GLY A 200 -5.38 -22.43 2.33
C GLY A 200 -6.87 -22.10 2.24
N VAL A 201 -7.24 -21.03 1.55
CA VAL A 201 -8.66 -20.64 1.42
C VAL A 201 -9.46 -21.59 0.52
N MET A 202 -8.82 -22.21 -0.48
CA MET A 202 -9.47 -23.17 -1.38
C MET A 202 -9.64 -24.56 -0.75
N ALA A 203 -8.75 -24.98 0.15
CA ALA A 203 -8.86 -26.27 0.84
C ALA A 203 -10.11 -26.36 1.73
N SER A 204 -10.61 -25.22 2.24
CA SER A 204 -11.81 -25.20 3.08
C SER A 204 -13.09 -25.64 2.36
N ALA A 205 -13.10 -25.70 1.02
CA ALA A 205 -14.21 -26.21 0.24
C ALA A 205 -14.32 -27.75 0.25
N LYS A 206 -13.22 -28.46 0.47
CA LYS A 206 -13.17 -29.93 0.41
C LYS A 206 -13.56 -30.62 1.72
N GLY A 207 -13.41 -29.96 2.86
CA GLY A 207 -13.57 -30.58 4.19
C GLY A 207 -15.01 -30.77 4.69
N ARG A 208 -16.04 -30.38 3.94
CA ARG A 208 -17.47 -30.46 4.38
C ARG A 208 -18.32 -31.48 3.65
N ARG A 209 -17.76 -32.22 2.70
CA ARG A 209 -18.51 -33.28 2.00
C ARG A 209 -18.45 -34.65 2.69
N ASP A 210 -17.63 -34.81 3.74
CA ASP A 210 -17.41 -36.10 4.42
C ASP A 210 -17.73 -36.07 5.92
N ARG A 211 -18.79 -35.34 6.32
CA ARG A 211 -19.37 -35.46 7.68
C ARG A 211 -20.88 -35.44 7.64
#